data_db3f32c040f96fbcc9c413d1b28b92cf
#
_entry.id   db3f32c040f96fbcc9c413d1b28b92cf
#
_cell.length_a   1.000
_cell.length_b   1.000
_cell.length_c   1.000
_cell.angle_alpha   90.00
_cell.angle_beta   90.00
_cell.angle_gamma   90.00
#
_symmetry.space_group_name_H-M   'P 1'
#
loop_
_entity.id
_entity.type
_entity.pdbx_description
1 polymer ?
#
loop_
_entity_poly.entity_id
_entity_poly.type
_entity_poly.pdbx_seq_one_letter_code
_entity_poly.pdbx_strand_id
1 'polypeptide(L)'
;RNPQAFLMDEPLSNLDAKLRVQMRAELGQLHTQLQTTTLYVTHDQVEAMTMGDRVAVIRKGELQQIDTPREIYLNPRNIFVAGFIGSPSMNFVYANVGVNKSSVKLNFGNDQIDYKGDKLEKLKTFENKEIVMGIRPEAFEDGNYANTSEYSESIKVSVSLLEQLGSDSYIHFYKDIKPVQTEAIEEILADEGEDISVLGDNTKFIARINPNSTVVEGEEIELKIDPSKLHFFDPETGDAL
;
A
#
# COMPACT_ATOMS: atom_id res chain seq x y z
N ARG A 1 -14.91 -19.16 34.36
CA ARG A 1 -15.23 -17.75 34.64
C ARG A 1 -15.66 -17.11 33.34
N ASN A 2 -16.70 -16.29 33.37
CA ASN A 2 -17.11 -15.50 32.22
C ASN A 2 -16.45 -14.10 32.36
N PRO A 3 -15.32 -13.84 31.68
CA PRO A 3 -14.68 -12.53 31.73
C PRO A 3 -15.53 -11.51 30.97
N GLN A 4 -15.44 -10.23 31.37
CA GLN A 4 -16.09 -9.13 30.65
C GLN A 4 -15.25 -8.64 29.46
N ALA A 5 -13.95 -8.92 29.45
CA ALA A 5 -13.03 -8.61 28.35
C ALA A 5 -11.86 -9.58 28.33
N PHE A 6 -11.32 -9.81 27.15
CA PHE A 6 -10.04 -10.49 26.93
C PHE A 6 -8.97 -9.45 26.56
N LEU A 7 -7.78 -9.60 27.14
CA LEU A 7 -6.60 -8.84 26.77
C LEU A 7 -5.56 -9.85 26.25
N MET A 8 -5.19 -9.75 24.99
CA MET A 8 -4.26 -10.66 24.34
C MET A 8 -3.09 -9.84 23.79
N ASP A 9 -1.88 -10.20 24.21
CA ASP A 9 -0.66 -9.54 23.78
C ASP A 9 0.15 -10.54 22.96
N GLU A 10 0.21 -10.33 21.65
CA GLU A 10 0.90 -11.15 20.64
C GLU A 10 0.70 -12.68 20.80
N PRO A 11 -0.54 -13.18 20.93
CA PRO A 11 -0.77 -14.57 21.33
C PRO A 11 -0.33 -15.60 20.30
N LEU A 12 -0.10 -15.22 19.03
CA LEU A 12 0.29 -16.12 17.94
C LEU A 12 1.74 -15.94 17.48
N SER A 13 2.52 -15.04 18.09
CA SER A 13 3.87 -14.68 17.64
C SER A 13 4.86 -15.87 17.59
N ASN A 14 4.73 -16.81 18.52
CA ASN A 14 5.63 -17.97 18.66
C ASN A 14 5.20 -19.21 17.86
N LEU A 15 4.18 -19.10 17.00
CA LEU A 15 3.67 -20.22 16.21
C LEU A 15 4.27 -20.23 14.80
N ASP A 16 4.46 -21.43 14.25
CA ASP A 16 4.78 -21.57 12.83
C ASP A 16 3.63 -21.09 11.93
N ALA A 17 3.93 -20.81 10.65
CA ALA A 17 2.97 -20.21 9.71
C ALA A 17 1.69 -21.03 9.54
N LYS A 18 1.78 -22.37 9.50
CA LYS A 18 0.62 -23.24 9.31
C LYS A 18 -0.29 -23.25 10.55
N LEU A 19 0.31 -23.35 11.73
CA LEU A 19 -0.42 -23.35 12.99
C LEU A 19 -1.02 -21.98 13.26
N ARG A 20 -0.34 -20.88 12.89
CA ARG A 20 -0.85 -19.51 13.00
C ARG A 20 -2.13 -19.32 12.18
N VAL A 21 -2.19 -19.82 10.94
CA VAL A 21 -3.41 -19.77 10.10
C VAL A 21 -4.56 -20.52 10.78
N GLN A 22 -4.31 -21.72 11.31
CA GLN A 22 -5.34 -22.51 12.01
C GLN A 22 -5.83 -21.79 13.26
N MET A 23 -4.91 -21.29 14.10
CA MET A 23 -5.26 -20.63 15.36
C MET A 23 -6.00 -19.32 15.14
N ARG A 24 -5.71 -18.55 14.09
CA ARG A 24 -6.50 -17.38 13.72
C ARG A 24 -7.97 -17.74 13.46
N ALA A 25 -8.21 -18.82 12.70
CA ALA A 25 -9.56 -19.28 12.43
C ALA A 25 -10.30 -19.72 13.71
N GLU A 26 -9.62 -20.46 14.60
CA GLU A 26 -10.18 -20.92 15.88
C GLU A 26 -10.50 -19.74 16.83
N LEU A 27 -9.58 -18.77 16.94
CA LEU A 27 -9.79 -17.56 17.76
C LEU A 27 -10.95 -16.71 17.22
N GLY A 28 -11.06 -16.54 15.89
CA GLY A 28 -12.18 -15.82 15.26
C GLY A 28 -13.53 -16.50 15.56
N GLN A 29 -13.59 -17.84 15.48
CA GLN A 29 -14.79 -18.60 15.86
C GLN A 29 -15.13 -18.46 17.34
N LEU A 30 -14.11 -18.54 18.21
CA LEU A 30 -14.28 -18.38 19.65
C LEU A 30 -14.81 -16.96 19.99
N HIS A 31 -14.26 -15.93 19.38
CA HIS A 31 -14.73 -14.56 19.54
C HIS A 31 -16.20 -14.41 19.15
N THR A 32 -16.58 -14.96 17.99
CA THR A 32 -17.98 -14.95 17.52
C THR A 32 -18.92 -15.68 18.48
N GLN A 33 -18.48 -16.77 19.10
CA GLN A 33 -19.30 -17.54 20.05
C GLN A 33 -19.43 -16.85 21.40
N LEU A 34 -18.35 -16.26 21.91
CA LEU A 34 -18.34 -15.65 23.24
C LEU A 34 -18.90 -14.24 23.26
N GLN A 35 -18.85 -13.52 22.16
CA GLN A 35 -19.29 -12.11 22.02
C GLN A 35 -18.71 -11.21 23.13
N THR A 36 -17.50 -11.50 23.55
CA THR A 36 -16.82 -10.78 24.63
C THR A 36 -15.86 -9.78 24.01
N THR A 37 -15.85 -8.54 24.50
CA THR A 37 -14.90 -7.53 24.06
C THR A 37 -13.47 -8.07 24.18
N THR A 38 -12.71 -8.00 23.09
CA THR A 38 -11.34 -8.49 23.03
C THR A 38 -10.42 -7.36 22.57
N LEU A 39 -9.40 -7.06 23.36
CA LEU A 39 -8.28 -6.23 22.95
C LEU A 39 -7.14 -7.16 22.55
N TYR A 40 -6.74 -7.09 21.27
CA TYR A 40 -5.74 -7.94 20.67
C TYR A 40 -4.57 -7.09 20.18
N VAL A 41 -3.38 -7.30 20.72
CA VAL A 41 -2.16 -6.62 20.29
C VAL A 41 -1.38 -7.57 19.39
N THR A 42 -0.95 -7.10 18.25
CA THR A 42 -0.14 -7.85 17.28
C THR A 42 0.72 -6.90 16.44
N HIS A 43 1.85 -7.39 15.96
CA HIS A 43 2.64 -6.76 14.89
C HIS A 43 2.34 -7.38 13.51
N ASP A 44 1.55 -8.46 13.46
CA ASP A 44 1.14 -9.10 12.20
C ASP A 44 -0.11 -8.40 11.66
N GLN A 45 0.06 -7.64 10.57
CA GLN A 45 -1.04 -6.92 9.92
C GLN A 45 -2.14 -7.86 9.41
N VAL A 46 -1.81 -9.10 9.02
CA VAL A 46 -2.82 -10.07 8.55
C VAL A 46 -3.73 -10.49 9.70
N GLU A 47 -3.19 -10.64 10.92
CA GLU A 47 -3.99 -10.89 12.12
C GLU A 47 -4.94 -9.72 12.39
N ALA A 48 -4.41 -8.50 12.44
CA ALA A 48 -5.20 -7.30 12.69
C ALA A 48 -6.33 -7.13 11.65
N MET A 49 -6.00 -7.27 10.36
CA MET A 49 -6.95 -7.05 9.26
C MET A 49 -8.01 -8.16 9.12
N THR A 50 -7.73 -9.38 9.61
CA THR A 50 -8.65 -10.51 9.46
C THR A 50 -9.51 -10.79 10.69
N MET A 51 -9.03 -10.40 11.88
CA MET A 51 -9.69 -10.72 13.15
C MET A 51 -10.37 -9.51 13.80
N GLY A 52 -9.88 -8.31 13.55
CA GLY A 52 -10.39 -7.10 14.19
C GLY A 52 -11.66 -6.56 13.55
N ASP A 53 -12.67 -6.21 14.35
CA ASP A 53 -13.79 -5.37 13.91
C ASP A 53 -13.31 -3.93 13.68
N ARG A 54 -12.36 -3.50 14.51
CA ARG A 54 -11.64 -2.23 14.40
C ARG A 54 -10.16 -2.47 14.64
N VAL A 55 -9.33 -1.75 13.90
CA VAL A 55 -7.87 -1.78 14.02
C VAL A 55 -7.40 -0.39 14.44
N ALA A 56 -6.51 -0.34 15.42
CA ALA A 56 -5.80 0.87 15.82
C ALA A 56 -4.32 0.74 15.38
N VAL A 57 -3.88 1.60 14.48
CA VAL A 57 -2.47 1.70 14.09
C VAL A 57 -1.78 2.68 15.01
N ILE A 58 -0.74 2.21 15.70
CA ILE A 58 0.04 2.99 16.66
C ILE A 58 1.48 3.10 16.16
N ARG A 59 2.05 4.30 16.23
CA ARG A 59 3.45 4.59 15.91
C ARG A 59 4.08 5.39 17.03
N LYS A 60 5.19 4.90 17.60
CA LYS A 60 5.93 5.57 18.69
C LYS A 60 5.02 6.00 19.87
N GLY A 61 4.02 5.18 20.20
CA GLY A 61 3.06 5.44 21.26
C GLY A 61 1.92 6.38 20.89
N GLU A 62 1.87 6.89 19.66
CA GLU A 62 0.81 7.77 19.16
C GLU A 62 -0.15 7.04 18.26
N LEU A 63 -1.45 7.26 18.46
CA LEU A 63 -2.50 6.71 17.62
C LEU A 63 -2.50 7.41 16.24
N GLN A 64 -2.21 6.66 15.19
CA GLN A 64 -2.23 7.17 13.81
C GLN A 64 -3.63 7.13 13.20
N GLN A 65 -4.29 5.98 13.30
CA GLN A 65 -5.65 5.80 12.81
C GLN A 65 -6.35 4.68 13.57
N ILE A 66 -7.66 4.78 13.75
CA ILE A 66 -8.50 3.71 14.26
C ILE A 66 -9.78 3.64 13.45
N ASP A 67 -10.00 2.52 12.76
CA ASP A 67 -11.18 2.30 11.91
C ASP A 67 -11.39 0.80 11.66
N THR A 68 -12.36 0.46 10.79
CA THR A 68 -12.49 -0.89 10.26
C THR A 68 -11.26 -1.25 9.41
N PRO A 69 -10.87 -2.54 9.33
CA PRO A 69 -9.77 -2.97 8.46
C PRO A 69 -9.86 -2.42 7.03
N ARG A 70 -11.07 -2.48 6.45
CA ARG A 70 -11.32 -1.98 5.09
C ARG A 70 -11.03 -0.49 4.95
N GLU A 71 -11.49 0.34 5.88
CA GLU A 71 -11.28 1.79 5.84
C GLU A 71 -9.80 2.15 6.01
N ILE A 72 -9.08 1.47 6.90
CA ILE A 72 -7.64 1.69 7.07
C ILE A 72 -6.87 1.41 5.78
N TYR A 73 -7.27 0.36 5.06
CA TYR A 73 -6.63 -0.02 3.79
C TYR A 73 -6.97 0.94 2.65
N LEU A 74 -8.26 1.27 2.49
CA LEU A 74 -8.74 2.10 1.38
C LEU A 74 -8.54 3.60 1.60
N ASN A 75 -8.63 4.06 2.85
CA ASN A 75 -8.57 5.47 3.23
C ASN A 75 -7.54 5.69 4.33
N PRO A 76 -6.25 5.40 4.10
CA PRO A 76 -5.20 5.64 5.09
C PRO A 76 -5.10 7.14 5.38
N ARG A 77 -5.00 7.49 6.67
CA ARG A 77 -4.98 8.89 7.12
C ARG A 77 -3.66 9.60 6.80
N ASN A 78 -2.58 8.85 6.72
CA ASN A 78 -1.25 9.40 6.46
C ASN A 78 -0.34 8.39 5.77
N ILE A 79 0.84 8.84 5.35
CA ILE A 79 1.87 8.03 4.67
C ILE A 79 2.25 6.79 5.50
N PHE A 80 2.38 6.94 6.84
CA PHE A 80 2.75 5.81 7.69
C PHE A 80 1.72 4.69 7.63
N VAL A 81 0.44 5.01 7.83
CA VAL A 81 -0.64 4.01 7.75
C VAL A 81 -0.70 3.39 6.36
N ALA A 82 -0.55 4.21 5.31
CA ALA A 82 -0.61 3.75 3.91
C ALA A 82 0.49 2.74 3.56
N GLY A 83 1.71 2.98 4.03
CA GLY A 83 2.84 2.09 3.78
C GLY A 83 2.89 0.91 4.74
N PHE A 84 2.52 1.12 6.02
CA PHE A 84 2.51 0.04 7.00
C PHE A 84 1.44 -1.02 6.73
N ILE A 85 0.29 -0.62 6.16
CA ILE A 85 -0.83 -1.52 5.87
C ILE A 85 -0.83 -1.95 4.40
N GLY A 86 -0.59 -3.23 4.18
CA GLY A 86 -0.53 -3.88 2.87
C GLY A 86 0.76 -4.69 2.71
N SER A 87 0.69 -5.82 2.03
CA SER A 87 1.85 -6.66 1.71
C SER A 87 1.72 -7.15 0.26
N PRO A 88 2.61 -6.70 -0.63
CA PRO A 88 3.66 -5.70 -0.42
C PRO A 88 3.15 -4.30 -0.06
N SER A 89 4.03 -3.46 0.49
CA SER A 89 3.74 -2.09 0.86
C SER A 89 3.36 -1.20 -0.33
N MET A 90 2.74 -0.05 -0.06
CA MET A 90 2.42 0.96 -1.06
C MET A 90 3.71 1.57 -1.65
N ASN A 91 3.76 1.71 -2.97
CA ASN A 91 4.83 2.46 -3.63
C ASN A 91 4.59 3.96 -3.44
N PHE A 92 5.63 4.71 -3.07
CA PHE A 92 5.56 6.16 -2.92
C PHE A 92 6.48 6.87 -3.90
N VAL A 93 5.99 7.97 -4.48
CA VAL A 93 6.75 8.79 -5.41
C VAL A 93 6.35 10.26 -5.29
N TYR A 94 7.31 11.17 -5.45
CA TYR A 94 7.00 12.58 -5.61
C TYR A 94 6.39 12.85 -6.98
N ALA A 95 5.29 13.61 -7.01
CA ALA A 95 4.61 14.01 -8.23
C ALA A 95 4.34 15.51 -8.25
N ASN A 96 4.66 16.16 -9.36
CA ASN A 96 4.35 17.57 -9.59
C ASN A 96 2.94 17.70 -10.19
N VAL A 97 2.15 18.59 -9.59
CA VAL A 97 0.74 18.80 -9.94
C VAL A 97 0.61 19.87 -11.02
N GLY A 98 0.12 19.49 -12.19
CA GLY A 98 -0.26 20.41 -13.25
C GLY A 98 -1.78 20.42 -13.43
N VAL A 99 -2.41 21.60 -13.42
CA VAL A 99 -3.87 21.71 -13.49
C VAL A 99 -4.34 21.93 -14.94
N ASN A 100 -5.30 21.11 -15.37
CA ASN A 100 -6.06 21.29 -16.59
C ASN A 100 -7.53 21.63 -16.25
N LYS A 101 -8.32 22.00 -17.28
CA LYS A 101 -9.75 22.36 -17.07
C LYS A 101 -10.57 21.26 -16.40
N SER A 102 -10.33 19.99 -16.75
CA SER A 102 -11.13 18.83 -16.31
C SER A 102 -10.32 17.70 -15.68
N SER A 103 -9.01 17.87 -15.50
CA SER A 103 -8.11 16.87 -14.95
C SER A 103 -6.93 17.53 -14.24
N VAL A 104 -6.20 16.73 -13.48
CA VAL A 104 -4.90 17.09 -12.93
C VAL A 104 -3.86 16.16 -13.55
N LYS A 105 -2.78 16.72 -14.05
CA LYS A 105 -1.61 15.99 -14.52
C LYS A 105 -0.64 15.78 -13.38
N LEU A 106 -0.32 14.55 -13.12
CA LEU A 106 0.64 14.12 -12.10
C LEU A 106 1.92 13.70 -12.82
N ASN A 107 2.96 14.53 -12.75
CA ASN A 107 4.22 14.29 -13.43
C ASN A 107 5.25 13.75 -12.42
N PHE A 108 5.83 12.59 -12.69
CA PHE A 108 6.83 11.92 -11.86
C PHE A 108 7.92 11.29 -12.72
N GLY A 109 9.13 11.77 -12.58
CA GLY A 109 10.22 11.43 -13.50
C GLY A 109 9.86 11.78 -14.93
N ASN A 110 9.93 10.78 -15.83
CA ASN A 110 9.58 10.91 -17.24
C ASN A 110 8.13 10.48 -17.54
N ASP A 111 7.35 10.08 -16.53
CA ASP A 111 6.00 9.61 -16.68
C ASP A 111 4.97 10.67 -16.25
N GLN A 112 3.74 10.50 -16.75
CA GLN A 112 2.61 11.38 -16.47
C GLN A 112 1.34 10.54 -16.34
N ILE A 113 0.49 10.89 -15.37
CA ILE A 113 -0.85 10.33 -15.18
C ILE A 113 -1.87 11.46 -15.25
N ASP A 114 -2.96 11.27 -15.98
CA ASP A 114 -4.10 12.18 -16.06
C ASP A 114 -5.17 11.75 -15.03
N TYR A 115 -5.25 12.45 -13.90
CA TYR A 115 -6.18 12.13 -12.82
C TYR A 115 -7.49 12.91 -12.95
N LYS A 116 -8.62 12.19 -12.82
CA LYS A 116 -10.01 12.72 -12.90
C LYS A 116 -10.91 12.21 -11.76
N GLY A 117 -10.32 11.65 -10.71
CA GLY A 117 -11.07 11.05 -9.60
C GLY A 117 -11.64 12.06 -8.60
N ASP A 118 -12.12 11.53 -7.50
CA ASP A 118 -12.80 12.25 -6.41
C ASP A 118 -11.92 13.30 -5.70
N LYS A 119 -10.60 13.12 -5.72
CA LYS A 119 -9.62 14.06 -5.13
C LYS A 119 -9.27 15.25 -6.05
N LEU A 120 -9.88 15.34 -7.24
CA LEU A 120 -9.53 16.34 -8.26
C LEU A 120 -9.51 17.77 -7.71
N GLU A 121 -10.57 18.19 -7.00
CA GLU A 121 -10.68 19.56 -6.51
C GLU A 121 -9.64 19.86 -5.42
N LYS A 122 -9.32 18.88 -4.59
CA LYS A 122 -8.25 19.03 -3.59
C LYS A 122 -6.88 19.12 -4.24
N LEU A 123 -6.60 18.28 -5.22
CA LEU A 123 -5.33 18.31 -5.98
C LEU A 123 -5.11 19.61 -6.74
N LYS A 124 -6.17 20.26 -7.23
CA LYS A 124 -6.06 21.58 -7.87
C LYS A 124 -5.48 22.65 -6.94
N THR A 125 -5.66 22.53 -5.63
CA THR A 125 -5.08 23.49 -4.67
C THR A 125 -3.56 23.35 -4.54
N PHE A 126 -2.99 22.28 -5.08
CA PHE A 126 -1.55 22.01 -5.15
C PHE A 126 -0.94 22.34 -6.52
N GLU A 127 -1.61 23.16 -7.34
CA GLU A 127 -1.09 23.55 -8.66
C GLU A 127 0.35 24.06 -8.57
N ASN A 128 1.22 23.51 -9.43
CA ASN A 128 2.67 23.78 -9.47
C ASN A 128 3.43 23.43 -8.17
N LYS A 129 2.85 22.61 -7.32
CA LYS A 129 3.49 22.07 -6.13
C LYS A 129 3.75 20.57 -6.28
N GLU A 130 4.66 20.09 -5.46
CA GLU A 130 4.96 18.68 -5.31
C GLU A 130 4.05 18.06 -4.23
N ILE A 131 3.59 16.83 -4.47
CA ILE A 131 2.85 15.99 -3.53
C ILE A 131 3.51 14.62 -3.47
N VAL A 132 3.19 13.82 -2.45
CA VAL A 132 3.51 12.38 -2.47
C VAL A 132 2.32 11.62 -3.04
N MET A 133 2.57 10.86 -4.10
CA MET A 133 1.62 9.95 -4.71
C MET A 133 1.91 8.53 -4.26
N GLY A 134 0.90 7.84 -3.71
CA GLY A 134 0.93 6.45 -3.31
C GLY A 134 0.23 5.57 -4.33
N ILE A 135 0.87 4.48 -4.73
CA ILE A 135 0.36 3.51 -5.71
C ILE A 135 0.48 2.11 -5.11
N ARG A 136 -0.65 1.48 -4.78
CA ARG A 136 -0.62 0.10 -4.29
C ARG A 136 -0.24 -0.87 -5.41
N PRO A 137 0.40 -2.01 -5.11
CA PRO A 137 0.76 -3.01 -6.12
C PRO A 137 -0.41 -3.45 -7.02
N GLU A 138 -1.61 -3.56 -6.48
CA GLU A 138 -2.82 -3.95 -7.21
C GLU A 138 -3.48 -2.81 -8.01
N ALA A 139 -2.91 -1.62 -7.96
CA ALA A 139 -3.30 -0.54 -8.87
C ALA A 139 -2.62 -0.67 -10.25
N PHE A 140 -1.64 -1.54 -10.37
CA PHE A 140 -1.00 -1.90 -11.63
C PHE A 140 -1.59 -3.17 -12.22
N GLU A 141 -1.50 -3.30 -13.55
CA GLU A 141 -1.77 -4.54 -14.28
C GLU A 141 -0.92 -4.59 -15.57
N ASP A 142 -0.57 -5.79 -16.03
CA ASP A 142 0.03 -6.00 -17.34
C ASP A 142 -0.93 -5.51 -18.43
N GLY A 143 -0.43 -4.70 -19.35
CA GLY A 143 -1.22 -4.11 -20.45
C GLY A 143 -1.99 -5.12 -21.28
N ASN A 144 -1.51 -6.36 -21.37
CA ASN A 144 -2.19 -7.45 -22.09
C ASN A 144 -3.42 -8.00 -21.35
N TYR A 145 -3.52 -7.76 -20.03
CA TYR A 145 -4.59 -8.29 -19.18
C TYR A 145 -5.48 -7.17 -18.59
N ALA A 146 -5.05 -5.93 -18.69
CA ALA A 146 -5.75 -4.80 -18.11
C ALA A 146 -7.10 -4.52 -18.78
N ASN A 147 -8.13 -4.32 -17.96
CA ASN A 147 -9.39 -3.75 -18.44
C ASN A 147 -9.21 -2.25 -18.70
N THR A 148 -9.21 -1.83 -19.94
CA THR A 148 -8.93 -0.44 -20.34
C THR A 148 -9.95 0.58 -19.85
N SER A 149 -11.11 0.17 -19.38
CA SER A 149 -12.09 1.08 -18.75
C SER A 149 -11.71 1.48 -17.33
N GLU A 150 -10.95 0.66 -16.62
CA GLU A 150 -10.46 0.89 -15.26
C GLU A 150 -9.01 1.37 -15.27
N TYR A 151 -8.16 0.71 -16.04
CA TYR A 151 -6.74 0.97 -16.18
C TYR A 151 -6.50 1.92 -17.35
N SER A 152 -6.77 3.20 -17.16
CA SER A 152 -6.75 4.20 -18.24
C SER A 152 -5.37 4.81 -18.51
N GLU A 153 -4.46 4.72 -17.54
CA GLU A 153 -3.11 5.27 -17.61
C GLU A 153 -2.06 4.17 -17.81
N SER A 154 -0.87 4.51 -18.30
CA SER A 154 0.19 3.51 -18.47
C SER A 154 1.58 4.09 -18.32
N ILE A 155 2.51 3.22 -17.92
CA ILE A 155 3.95 3.46 -17.88
C ILE A 155 4.70 2.30 -18.54
N LYS A 156 5.88 2.58 -19.09
CA LYS A 156 6.80 1.54 -19.57
C LYS A 156 7.86 1.29 -18.51
N VAL A 157 8.13 0.04 -18.23
CA VAL A 157 9.08 -0.38 -17.21
C VAL A 157 9.90 -1.59 -17.67
N SER A 158 11.14 -1.70 -17.18
CA SER A 158 11.95 -2.91 -17.34
C SER A 158 11.84 -3.74 -16.08
N VAL A 159 11.48 -5.02 -16.22
CA VAL A 159 11.30 -5.94 -15.09
C VAL A 159 12.66 -6.33 -14.53
N SER A 160 12.93 -6.02 -13.27
CA SER A 160 14.18 -6.38 -12.60
C SER A 160 14.11 -7.72 -11.88
N LEU A 161 12.92 -8.08 -11.35
CA LEU A 161 12.66 -9.35 -10.65
C LEU A 161 11.20 -9.73 -10.89
N LEU A 162 10.95 -11.03 -11.06
CA LEU A 162 9.62 -11.62 -11.18
C LEU A 162 9.39 -12.64 -10.06
N GLU A 163 8.42 -12.40 -9.18
CA GLU A 163 8.00 -13.32 -8.14
C GLU A 163 6.65 -13.95 -8.50
N GLN A 164 6.65 -15.26 -8.72
CA GLN A 164 5.44 -16.02 -9.04
C GLN A 164 5.01 -16.86 -7.83
N LEU A 165 3.93 -16.44 -7.15
CA LEU A 165 3.41 -17.08 -5.96
C LEU A 165 2.22 -18.01 -6.23
N GLY A 166 1.98 -18.35 -7.51
CA GLY A 166 0.89 -19.20 -7.94
C GLY A 166 -0.41 -18.44 -8.23
N SER A 167 -1.10 -17.93 -7.21
CA SER A 167 -2.31 -17.11 -7.39
C SER A 167 -2.01 -15.66 -7.76
N ASP A 168 -0.85 -15.16 -7.39
CA ASP A 168 -0.41 -13.79 -7.61
C ASP A 168 0.98 -13.77 -8.22
N SER A 169 1.26 -12.79 -9.06
CA SER A 169 2.58 -12.50 -9.59
C SER A 169 2.94 -11.05 -9.32
N TYR A 170 4.17 -10.84 -8.85
CA TYR A 170 4.70 -9.51 -8.58
C TYR A 170 5.92 -9.27 -9.44
N ILE A 171 6.00 -8.08 -10.02
CA ILE A 171 7.20 -7.60 -10.69
C ILE A 171 7.79 -6.45 -9.90
N HIS A 172 9.12 -6.45 -9.84
CA HIS A 172 9.89 -5.35 -9.28
C HIS A 172 10.56 -4.60 -10.42
N PHE A 173 10.54 -3.29 -10.34
CA PHE A 173 11.20 -2.42 -11.31
C PHE A 173 11.71 -1.15 -10.63
N TYR A 174 12.64 -0.48 -11.30
CA TYR A 174 13.21 0.75 -10.82
C TYR A 174 12.87 1.89 -11.76
N LYS A 175 12.67 3.06 -11.20
CA LYS A 175 12.52 4.33 -11.93
C LYS A 175 13.62 5.27 -11.48
N ASP A 176 14.20 6.00 -12.44
CA ASP A 176 15.15 7.08 -12.18
C ASP A 176 14.39 8.30 -11.63
N ILE A 177 13.99 8.19 -10.39
CA ILE A 177 13.21 9.15 -9.63
C ILE A 177 13.71 9.08 -8.20
N LYS A 178 14.00 10.25 -7.61
CA LYS A 178 14.44 10.33 -6.23
C LYS A 178 13.42 9.70 -5.27
N PRO A 179 13.84 8.81 -4.37
CA PRO A 179 12.95 8.21 -3.37
C PRO A 179 12.31 9.26 -2.47
N VAL A 180 11.08 9.00 -2.05
CA VAL A 180 10.41 9.83 -1.03
C VAL A 180 11.11 9.61 0.30
N GLN A 181 11.64 10.69 0.88
CA GLN A 181 12.39 10.68 2.12
C GLN A 181 11.56 11.32 3.23
N THR A 182 10.87 10.50 4.00
CA THR A 182 10.19 10.88 5.23
C THR A 182 10.54 9.88 6.32
N GLU A 183 10.56 10.32 7.57
CA GLU A 183 10.81 9.42 8.70
C GLU A 183 9.87 8.20 8.71
N ALA A 184 8.63 8.38 8.27
CA ALA A 184 7.64 7.31 8.18
C ALA A 184 8.04 6.24 7.15
N ILE A 185 8.52 6.65 5.97
CA ILE A 185 8.94 5.71 4.91
C ILE A 185 10.24 5.02 5.29
N GLU A 186 11.18 5.73 5.91
CA GLU A 186 12.43 5.14 6.40
C GLU A 186 12.18 4.02 7.41
N GLU A 187 11.24 4.21 8.34
CA GLU A 187 10.84 3.17 9.29
C GLU A 187 10.22 1.95 8.59
N ILE A 188 9.31 2.18 7.64
CA ILE A 188 8.65 1.09 6.90
C ILE A 188 9.67 0.26 6.13
N LEU A 189 10.59 0.90 5.42
CA LEU A 189 11.64 0.22 4.65
C LEU A 189 12.61 -0.53 5.55
N ALA A 190 12.95 0.04 6.71
CA ALA A 190 13.80 -0.64 7.70
C ALA A 190 13.13 -1.91 8.25
N ASP A 191 11.81 -1.88 8.50
CA ASP A 191 11.03 -3.06 8.93
C ASP A 191 10.96 -4.14 7.83
N GLU A 192 11.00 -3.75 6.55
CA GLU A 192 11.08 -4.67 5.40
C GLU A 192 12.52 -5.14 5.12
N GLY A 193 13.51 -4.63 5.85
CA GLY A 193 14.93 -4.95 5.66
C GLY A 193 15.56 -4.25 4.46
N GLU A 194 14.95 -3.18 3.96
CA GLU A 194 15.46 -2.34 2.89
C GLU A 194 16.10 -1.06 3.44
N ASP A 195 17.17 -0.59 2.78
CA ASP A 195 17.88 0.64 3.13
C ASP A 195 17.81 1.63 1.95
N ILE A 196 17.18 2.78 2.18
CA ILE A 196 17.05 3.86 1.18
C ILE A 196 18.43 4.29 0.67
N SER A 197 19.46 4.27 1.50
CA SER A 197 20.80 4.70 1.11
C SER A 197 21.41 3.87 -0.03
N VAL A 198 20.93 2.65 -0.23
CA VAL A 198 21.39 1.72 -1.28
C VAL A 198 20.73 2.03 -2.63
N LEU A 199 19.54 2.66 -2.63
CA LEU A 199 18.76 2.95 -3.85
C LEU A 199 19.32 4.14 -4.65
N GLY A 200 20.11 5.01 -4.04
CA GLY A 200 20.65 6.21 -4.70
C GLY A 200 19.51 7.13 -5.17
N ASP A 201 19.54 7.52 -6.45
CA ASP A 201 18.49 8.34 -7.08
C ASP A 201 17.37 7.50 -7.73
N ASN A 202 17.34 6.18 -7.51
CA ASN A 202 16.33 5.29 -8.05
C ASN A 202 15.28 4.94 -6.99
N THR A 203 14.02 4.93 -7.39
CA THR A 203 12.91 4.40 -6.58
C THR A 203 12.54 3.01 -7.06
N LYS A 204 12.48 2.06 -6.12
CA LYS A 204 11.97 0.71 -6.35
C LYS A 204 10.44 0.72 -6.32
N PHE A 205 9.85 0.01 -7.25
CA PHE A 205 8.41 -0.21 -7.32
C PHE A 205 8.10 -1.70 -7.35
N ILE A 206 6.98 -2.08 -6.77
CA ILE A 206 6.40 -3.42 -6.85
C ILE A 206 5.01 -3.30 -7.47
N ALA A 207 4.75 -4.05 -8.52
CA ALA A 207 3.45 -4.13 -9.17
C ALA A 207 2.91 -5.56 -9.10
N ARG A 208 1.64 -5.71 -8.74
CA ARG A 208 0.92 -6.98 -8.90
C ARG A 208 0.37 -7.05 -10.32
N ILE A 209 0.61 -8.16 -10.99
CA ILE A 209 0.14 -8.43 -12.34
C ILE A 209 -0.62 -9.76 -12.40
N ASN A 210 -1.35 -9.96 -13.50
CA ASN A 210 -2.04 -11.21 -13.75
C ASN A 210 -1.08 -12.40 -13.68
N PRO A 211 -1.38 -13.47 -12.91
CA PRO A 211 -0.49 -14.62 -12.79
C PRO A 211 -0.28 -15.41 -14.10
N ASN A 212 -1.13 -15.17 -15.13
CA ASN A 212 -0.94 -15.75 -16.45
C ASN A 212 -0.09 -14.85 -17.38
N SER A 213 0.42 -13.73 -16.91
CA SER A 213 1.36 -12.90 -17.67
C SER A 213 2.59 -13.71 -18.04
N THR A 214 3.05 -13.53 -19.27
CA THR A 214 4.22 -14.24 -19.83
C THR A 214 5.49 -13.40 -19.75
N VAL A 215 5.44 -12.29 -19.03
CA VAL A 215 6.60 -11.41 -18.84
C VAL A 215 7.76 -12.15 -18.17
N VAL A 216 8.98 -11.81 -18.57
CA VAL A 216 10.21 -12.36 -17.98
C VAL A 216 11.12 -11.23 -17.48
N GLU A 217 12.04 -11.57 -16.57
CA GLU A 217 13.04 -10.63 -16.08
C GLU A 217 13.91 -10.08 -17.21
N GLY A 218 14.20 -8.77 -17.14
CA GLY A 218 14.95 -8.05 -18.16
C GLY A 218 14.10 -7.56 -19.34
N GLU A 219 12.83 -7.94 -19.43
CA GLU A 219 11.93 -7.51 -20.49
C GLU A 219 11.30 -6.14 -20.18
N GLU A 220 11.01 -5.39 -21.24
CA GLU A 220 10.23 -4.15 -21.15
C GLU A 220 8.74 -4.47 -21.30
N ILE A 221 7.93 -4.01 -20.34
CA ILE A 221 6.48 -4.18 -20.42
C ILE A 221 5.74 -2.84 -20.25
N GLU A 222 4.53 -2.76 -20.78
CA GLU A 222 3.60 -1.68 -20.51
C GLU A 222 2.74 -2.07 -19.31
N LEU A 223 2.93 -1.38 -18.19
CA LEU A 223 2.04 -1.47 -17.03
C LEU A 223 0.92 -0.46 -17.16
N LYS A 224 -0.30 -0.92 -17.05
CA LYS A 224 -1.49 -0.08 -16.92
C LYS A 224 -1.72 0.26 -15.46
N ILE A 225 -2.25 1.44 -15.22
CA ILE A 225 -2.54 1.99 -13.88
C ILE A 225 -4.02 2.32 -13.79
N ASP A 226 -4.63 1.93 -12.68
CA ASP A 226 -5.98 2.36 -12.30
C ASP A 226 -5.89 3.66 -11.49
N PRO A 227 -6.23 4.83 -12.07
CA PRO A 227 -6.10 6.10 -11.37
C PRO A 227 -7.05 6.23 -10.17
N SER A 228 -8.12 5.46 -10.11
CA SER A 228 -9.09 5.49 -9.00
C SER A 228 -8.51 4.93 -7.70
N LYS A 229 -7.41 4.16 -7.79
CA LYS A 229 -6.70 3.55 -6.65
C LYS A 229 -5.46 4.35 -6.22
N LEU A 230 -5.28 5.55 -6.74
CA LEU A 230 -4.18 6.42 -6.33
C LEU A 230 -4.48 7.10 -5.01
N HIS A 231 -3.44 7.20 -4.17
CA HIS A 231 -3.47 7.92 -2.91
C HIS A 231 -2.57 9.15 -3.01
N PHE A 232 -2.92 10.21 -2.29
CA PHE A 232 -2.17 11.46 -2.32
C PHE A 232 -1.96 11.96 -0.90
N PHE A 233 -0.74 12.45 -0.65
CA PHE A 233 -0.35 12.91 0.67
C PHE A 233 0.41 14.23 0.56
N ASP A 234 0.26 15.05 1.58
CA ASP A 234 1.04 16.27 1.74
C ASP A 234 2.50 15.89 2.07
N PRO A 235 3.48 16.39 1.32
CA PRO A 235 4.89 16.02 1.53
C PRO A 235 5.48 16.56 2.84
N GLU A 236 4.89 17.63 3.43
CA GLU A 236 5.38 18.23 4.67
C GLU A 236 4.81 17.55 5.91
N THR A 237 3.50 17.26 5.90
CA THR A 237 2.82 16.68 7.07
C THR A 237 2.70 15.16 7.00
N GLY A 238 2.74 14.59 5.80
CA GLY A 238 2.44 13.19 5.54
C GLY A 238 0.95 12.84 5.60
N ASP A 239 0.07 13.81 5.82
CA ASP A 239 -1.38 13.58 5.89
C ASP A 239 -1.99 13.34 4.50
N ALA A 240 -3.06 12.54 4.46
CA ALA A 240 -3.80 12.27 3.23
C ALA A 240 -4.54 13.52 2.70
N LEU A 241 -4.48 13.68 1.38
CA LEU A 241 -5.15 14.75 0.65
C LEU A 241 -6.57 14.34 0.25
#